data_b83ae715a299d1740819911cb82c0d50
#
_entry.id   b83ae715a299d1740819911cb82c0d50
#
_cell.length_a   1.000
_cell.length_b   1.000
_cell.length_c   1.000
_cell.angle_alpha   90.00
_cell.angle_beta   90.00
_cell.angle_gamma   90.00
#
_symmetry.space_group_name_H-M   'P 1'
#
loop_
_entity.id
_entity.type
_entity.pdbx_description
1 polymer ?
#
loop_
_entity_poly.entity_id
_entity_poly.type
_entity_poly.pdbx_seq_one_letter_code
_entity_poly.pdbx_strand_id
1 'polypeptide(L)'
;DLFLRLVQRESGWNIYAVSSKGATGLAQLMPDTADRLGVDINDPQENLEGGARYLKMMYDRFGTWKLALAAYNAGPGAVEANNGIPPYEETKNYVLAILG
;
A
#
# COMPACT_ATOMS: atom_id res chain seq x y z
N ASP A 1 -13.49 1.98 7.73
CA ASP A 1 -12.81 2.64 6.62
C ASP A 1 -11.67 1.77 6.10
N LEU A 2 -11.65 1.57 4.80
CA LEU A 2 -10.67 0.70 4.16
C LEU A 2 -9.23 1.16 4.39
N PHE A 3 -8.98 2.46 4.21
CA PHE A 3 -7.63 2.99 4.35
C PHE A 3 -7.14 2.91 5.80
N LEU A 4 -8.01 3.10 6.77
CA LEU A 4 -7.62 2.95 8.18
C LEU A 4 -7.21 1.51 8.49
N ARG A 5 -7.90 0.55 7.90
CA ARG A 5 -7.52 -0.87 8.06
C ARG A 5 -6.20 -1.18 7.36
N LEU A 6 -5.94 -0.53 6.22
CA LEU A 6 -4.66 -0.66 5.54
C LEU A 6 -3.53 -0.15 6.43
N VAL A 7 -3.68 1.05 7.01
CA VAL A 7 -2.65 1.64 7.88
C VAL A 7 -2.42 0.75 9.11
N GLN A 8 -3.49 0.23 9.70
CA GLN A 8 -3.38 -0.70 10.83
C GLN A 8 -2.55 -1.93 10.43
N ARG A 9 -2.81 -2.49 9.26
CA ARG A 9 -2.08 -3.65 8.76
C ARG A 9 -0.63 -3.33 8.45
N GLU A 10 -0.37 -2.17 7.83
CA GLU A 10 0.97 -1.79 7.38
C GLU A 10 1.91 -1.46 8.54
N SER A 11 1.48 -0.59 9.43
CA SER A 11 2.37 -0.04 10.47
C SER A 11 1.85 -0.19 11.88
N GLY A 12 0.57 -0.58 12.05
CA GLY A 12 -0.06 -0.51 13.36
C GLY A 12 -0.07 0.89 13.94
N TRP A 13 -0.08 1.92 13.07
CA TRP A 13 -0.03 3.33 13.44
C TRP A 13 1.31 3.76 14.05
N ASN A 14 2.38 3.01 13.80
CA ASN A 14 3.72 3.38 14.24
C ASN A 14 4.37 4.30 13.20
N ILE A 15 4.54 5.59 13.54
CA ILE A 15 5.13 6.56 12.62
C ILE A 15 6.60 6.27 12.29
N TYR A 16 7.25 5.42 13.08
CA TYR A 16 8.66 5.06 12.89
C TYR A 16 8.85 3.70 12.22
N ALA A 17 7.76 3.06 11.78
CA ALA A 17 7.86 1.73 11.17
C ALA A 17 8.68 1.76 9.88
N VAL A 18 9.63 0.84 9.76
CA VAL A 18 10.41 0.65 8.53
C VAL A 18 10.52 -0.86 8.30
N SER A 19 10.09 -1.32 7.13
CA SER A 19 10.17 -2.74 6.79
C SER A 19 11.58 -3.13 6.36
N SER A 20 11.84 -4.43 6.28
CA SER A 20 13.11 -4.96 5.79
C SER A 20 13.42 -4.52 4.36
N LYS A 21 12.41 -4.16 3.58
CA LYS A 21 12.56 -3.71 2.20
C LYS A 21 12.63 -2.19 2.08
N GLY A 22 12.52 -1.46 3.19
CA GLY A 22 12.62 -0.01 3.20
C GLY A 22 11.28 0.73 3.11
N ALA A 23 10.16 0.00 3.17
CA ALA A 23 8.85 0.66 3.27
C ALA A 23 8.78 1.43 4.59
N THR A 24 8.35 2.68 4.54
CA THR A 24 8.54 3.62 5.64
C THR A 24 7.23 4.28 6.07
N GLY A 25 7.07 4.42 7.38
CA GLY A 25 6.04 5.25 8.00
C GLY A 25 4.67 4.60 8.08
N LEU A 26 3.67 5.41 8.40
CA LEU A 26 2.32 4.94 8.66
C LEU A 26 1.72 4.13 7.52
N ALA A 27 1.91 4.58 6.28
CA ALA A 27 1.35 3.92 5.10
C ALA A 27 2.35 2.97 4.43
N GLN A 28 3.55 2.84 4.99
CA GLN A 28 4.61 1.96 4.48
C GLN A 28 4.88 2.18 2.99
N LEU A 29 5.14 3.46 2.65
CA LEU A 29 5.51 3.83 1.28
C LEU A 29 6.97 3.47 1.01
N MET A 30 7.23 3.02 -0.21
CA MET A 30 8.60 2.90 -0.68
C MET A 30 9.14 4.29 -1.04
N PRO A 31 10.44 4.53 -0.82
CA PRO A 31 11.03 5.85 -1.13
C PRO A 31 10.77 6.33 -2.56
N ASP A 32 10.87 5.45 -3.55
CA ASP A 32 10.61 5.80 -4.96
C ASP A 32 9.17 6.25 -5.17
N THR A 33 8.22 5.59 -4.51
CA THR A 33 6.81 5.94 -4.61
C THR A 33 6.56 7.31 -3.98
N ALA A 34 7.15 7.57 -2.81
CA ALA A 34 7.03 8.86 -2.14
C ALA A 34 7.59 9.99 -3.01
N ASP A 35 8.74 9.75 -3.64
CA ASP A 35 9.35 10.73 -4.53
C ASP A 35 8.44 11.06 -5.71
N ARG A 36 7.86 10.04 -6.34
CA ARG A 36 6.94 10.24 -7.47
C ARG A 36 5.67 10.96 -7.06
N LEU A 37 5.20 10.73 -5.83
CA LEU A 37 4.02 11.41 -5.30
C LEU A 37 4.32 12.84 -4.82
N GLY A 38 5.59 13.16 -4.65
CA GLY A 38 6.00 14.48 -4.16
C GLY A 38 5.74 14.68 -2.68
N VAL A 39 5.77 13.61 -1.88
CA VAL A 39 5.52 13.69 -0.44
C VAL A 39 6.81 13.44 0.35
N ASP A 40 6.91 14.07 1.51
CA ASP A 40 7.98 13.78 2.46
C ASP A 40 7.62 12.50 3.22
N ILE A 41 8.32 11.42 2.91
CA ILE A 41 8.04 10.10 3.49
C ILE A 41 8.18 10.10 5.02
N ASN A 42 9.00 10.99 5.56
CA ASN A 42 9.27 11.06 7.00
C ASN A 42 8.28 11.96 7.76
N ASP A 43 7.43 12.70 7.06
CA ASP A 43 6.36 13.47 7.68
C ASP A 43 5.12 12.59 7.79
N PRO A 44 4.63 12.31 9.01
CA PRO A 44 3.50 11.38 9.17
C PRO A 44 2.26 11.77 8.39
N GLN A 45 1.92 13.06 8.35
CA GLN A 45 0.75 13.53 7.63
C GLN A 45 0.93 13.37 6.12
N GLU A 46 2.07 13.78 5.58
CA GLU A 46 2.36 13.61 4.16
C GLU A 46 2.44 12.14 3.77
N ASN A 47 2.97 11.31 4.65
CA ASN A 47 3.03 9.87 4.44
C ASN A 47 1.61 9.29 4.29
N LEU A 48 0.69 9.65 5.19
CA LEU A 48 -0.71 9.21 5.10
C LEU A 48 -1.37 9.70 3.82
N GLU A 49 -1.18 10.98 3.49
CA GLU A 49 -1.76 11.55 2.26
C GLU A 49 -1.24 10.82 1.03
N GLY A 50 0.07 10.58 0.99
CA GLY A 50 0.68 9.83 -0.10
C GLY A 50 0.14 8.42 -0.23
N GLY A 51 -0.04 7.74 0.91
CA GLY A 51 -0.61 6.40 0.93
C GLY A 51 -2.03 6.36 0.40
N ALA A 52 -2.87 7.30 0.84
CA ALA A 52 -4.25 7.39 0.36
C ALA A 52 -4.30 7.66 -1.14
N ARG A 53 -3.47 8.58 -1.63
CA ARG A 53 -3.39 8.88 -3.07
C ARG A 53 -2.91 7.67 -3.86
N TYR A 54 -1.92 6.97 -3.37
CA TYR A 54 -1.37 5.81 -4.05
C TYR A 54 -2.40 4.68 -4.13
N LEU A 55 -3.13 4.42 -3.05
CA LEU A 55 -4.20 3.43 -3.06
C LEU A 55 -5.28 3.79 -4.09
N LYS A 56 -5.67 5.06 -4.14
CA LYS A 56 -6.65 5.54 -5.13
C LYS A 56 -6.14 5.36 -6.56
N MET A 57 -4.85 5.64 -6.79
CA MET A 57 -4.22 5.40 -8.10
C MET A 57 -4.30 3.93 -8.50
N MET A 58 -4.08 3.03 -7.55
CA MET A 58 -4.19 1.59 -7.80
C MET A 58 -5.64 1.20 -8.09
N TYR A 59 -6.58 1.79 -7.37
CA TYR A 59 -8.00 1.56 -7.64
C TYR A 59 -8.39 2.03 -9.04
N ASP A 60 -7.96 3.22 -9.43
CA ASP A 60 -8.26 3.77 -10.76
C ASP A 60 -7.68 2.88 -11.87
N ARG A 61 -6.52 2.28 -11.62
CA ARG A 61 -5.84 1.44 -12.59
C ARG A 61 -6.46 0.05 -12.72
N PHE A 62 -6.87 -0.55 -11.62
CA PHE A 62 -7.31 -1.95 -11.60
C PHE A 62 -8.82 -2.13 -11.42
N GLY A 63 -9.53 -1.11 -11.02
CA GLY A 63 -10.99 -1.09 -11.03
C GLY A 63 -11.71 -1.69 -9.82
N THR A 64 -11.00 -2.40 -8.94
CA THR A 64 -11.58 -2.96 -7.71
C THR A 64 -10.66 -2.71 -6.53
N TRP A 65 -11.23 -2.60 -5.34
CA TRP A 65 -10.43 -2.45 -4.12
C TRP A 65 -9.58 -3.68 -3.84
N LYS A 66 -10.07 -4.86 -4.17
CA LYS A 66 -9.33 -6.10 -4.01
C LYS A 66 -8.00 -6.06 -4.78
N LEU A 67 -8.07 -5.69 -6.05
CA LEU A 67 -6.87 -5.57 -6.89
C LEU A 67 -6.02 -4.37 -6.50
N ALA A 68 -6.65 -3.27 -6.08
CA ALA A 68 -5.91 -2.10 -5.61
C ALA A 68 -5.06 -2.44 -4.39
N LEU A 69 -5.62 -3.18 -3.44
CA LEU A 69 -4.87 -3.62 -2.25
C LEU A 69 -3.75 -4.59 -2.61
N ALA A 70 -4.01 -5.52 -3.52
CA ALA A 70 -2.98 -6.43 -4.01
C ALA A 70 -1.82 -5.65 -4.65
N ALA A 71 -2.15 -4.65 -5.46
CA ALA A 71 -1.15 -3.80 -6.11
C ALA A 71 -0.38 -2.94 -5.10
N TYR A 72 -1.06 -2.45 -4.08
CA TYR A 72 -0.42 -1.68 -3.01
C TYR A 72 0.65 -2.52 -2.29
N ASN A 73 0.33 -3.79 -2.01
CA ASN A 73 1.24 -4.69 -1.31
C ASN A 73 2.33 -5.26 -2.22
N ALA A 74 1.95 -5.83 -3.36
CA ALA A 74 2.86 -6.58 -4.23
C ALA A 74 3.43 -5.77 -5.39
N GLY A 75 2.91 -4.56 -5.60
CA GLY A 75 3.28 -3.73 -6.74
C GLY A 75 2.33 -3.93 -7.93
N PRO A 76 2.08 -2.85 -8.69
CA PRO A 76 1.17 -2.94 -9.85
C PRO A 76 1.67 -3.89 -10.94
N GLY A 77 2.99 -4.00 -11.11
CA GLY A 77 3.56 -4.91 -12.10
C GLY A 77 3.22 -6.38 -11.83
N ALA A 78 3.21 -6.79 -10.55
CA ALA A 78 2.85 -8.16 -10.18
C ALA A 78 1.39 -8.47 -10.47
N VAL A 79 0.50 -7.49 -10.20
CA VAL A 79 -0.93 -7.66 -10.50
C VAL A 79 -1.16 -7.76 -12.00
N GLU A 80 -0.49 -6.92 -12.78
CA GLU A 80 -0.59 -6.96 -14.24
C GLU A 80 -0.07 -8.29 -14.80
N ALA A 81 1.09 -8.74 -14.33
CA ALA A 81 1.71 -9.97 -14.81
C ALA A 81 0.85 -11.21 -14.51
N ASN A 82 0.04 -11.16 -13.46
CA ASN A 82 -0.79 -12.30 -13.05
C ASN A 82 -2.27 -12.13 -13.43
N ASN A 83 -2.64 -11.03 -14.09
CA ASN A 83 -4.02 -10.72 -14.43
C ASN A 83 -4.94 -10.78 -13.21
N GLY A 84 -4.43 -10.37 -12.07
CA GLY A 84 -5.16 -10.45 -10.81
C GLY A 84 -4.23 -10.54 -9.62
N ILE A 85 -4.74 -11.06 -8.52
CA ILE A 85 -3.94 -11.20 -7.30
C ILE A 85 -2.80 -12.17 -7.55
N PRO A 86 -1.53 -11.75 -7.34
CA PRO A 86 -0.40 -12.66 -7.48
C PRO A 86 -0.52 -13.82 -6.49
N PRO A 87 0.06 -15.01 -6.81
CA PRO A 87 -0.05 -16.18 -5.93
C PRO A 87 0.91 -16.12 -4.74
N TYR A 88 1.08 -14.95 -4.14
CA TYR A 88 1.91 -14.78 -2.94
C TYR A 88 1.03 -14.88 -1.70
N GLU A 89 1.39 -15.73 -0.76
CA GLU A 89 0.65 -15.88 0.48
C GLU A 89 0.54 -14.56 1.24
N GLU A 90 1.63 -13.79 1.28
CA GLU A 90 1.63 -12.47 1.92
C GLU A 90 0.55 -11.57 1.33
N THR A 91 0.47 -11.48 0.00
CA THR A 91 -0.49 -10.59 -0.68
C THR A 91 -1.93 -11.08 -0.48
N LYS A 92 -2.16 -12.37 -0.58
CA LYS A 92 -3.49 -12.95 -0.33
C LYS A 92 -3.96 -12.64 1.09
N ASN A 93 -3.09 -12.86 2.07
CA ASN A 93 -3.39 -12.60 3.47
C ASN A 93 -3.60 -11.11 3.74
N TYR A 94 -2.82 -10.25 3.08
CA TYR A 94 -2.94 -8.80 3.16
C TYR A 94 -4.34 -8.35 2.70
N VAL A 95 -4.76 -8.79 1.53
CA VAL A 95 -6.08 -8.42 0.99
C VAL A 95 -7.19 -8.92 1.91
N LEU A 96 -7.08 -10.16 2.36
CA LEU A 96 -8.07 -10.77 3.23
C LEU A 96 -8.16 -10.05 4.58
N ALA A 97 -7.03 -9.67 5.16
CA ALA A 97 -6.99 -8.97 6.44
C ALA A 97 -7.66 -7.60 6.38
N ILE A 98 -7.58 -6.92 5.24
CA ILE A 98 -8.12 -5.57 5.09
C ILE A 98 -9.59 -5.61 4.64
N LEU A 99 -9.93 -6.46 3.70
CA LEU A 99 -11.30 -6.56 3.19
C LEU A 99 -12.19 -7.48 4.02
N GLY A 100 -11.61 -8.45 4.67
CA GLY A 100 -12.35 -9.43 5.46
C GLY A 100 -12.86 -10.62 4.69
#